data_3a754db364d956b0344a34d4bf468664
#
_entry.id   3a754db364d956b0344a34d4bf468664
#
_cell.length_a   1.000
_cell.length_b   1.000
_cell.length_c   1.000
_cell.angle_alpha   90.00
_cell.angle_beta   90.00
_cell.angle_gamma   90.00
#
_symmetry.space_group_name_H-M   'P 1'
#
loop_
_entity.id
_entity.type
_entity.pdbx_description
1 polymer ?
#
loop_
_entity_poly.entity_id
_entity_poly.type
_entity_poly.pdbx_seq_one_letter_code
_entity_poly.pdbx_strand_id
1 'polypeptide(L)'
;MKALNKDIIREISKTKSKFVSIMIIMFLGVFVFIGLKETTPAMVNTYNKTLEQHNIYDLRVTNDFGINDGDIDEIRKLENIDKLEIYNKKNYKLENSTNSIDIETLPKELATPKLIKGKLPTNNNEIAVVDSLEKIYKIGDTVNLVDDKSEEKKLRSYSYKVVGYVHGADHIEVSNNNP
;
A
#
# COMPACT_ATOMS: atom_id res chain seq x y z
N MET A 1 25.84 23.86 53.99
CA MET A 1 25.27 23.05 52.88
C MET A 1 24.59 21.74 53.31
N LYS A 2 25.13 20.96 54.26
CA LYS A 2 24.50 19.69 54.70
C LYS A 2 23.17 19.83 55.41
N ALA A 3 22.91 20.92 56.19
CA ALA A 3 21.65 21.16 56.88
C ALA A 3 20.50 21.48 55.91
N LEU A 4 20.77 22.36 54.91
CA LEU A 4 19.78 22.75 53.87
C LEU A 4 19.28 21.56 53.06
N ASN A 5 20.20 20.68 52.63
CA ASN A 5 19.84 19.49 51.86
C ASN A 5 19.00 18.50 52.71
N LYS A 6 19.23 18.40 54.00
CA LYS A 6 18.47 17.57 54.91
C LYS A 6 17.05 18.06 55.09
N ASP A 7 16.87 19.38 55.18
CA ASP A 7 15.54 20.01 55.33
C ASP A 7 14.74 19.87 54.02
N ILE A 8 15.36 20.05 52.85
CA ILE A 8 14.74 19.83 51.54
C ILE A 8 14.24 18.39 51.39
N ILE A 9 15.07 17.39 51.73
CA ILE A 9 14.69 15.98 51.66
C ILE A 9 13.53 15.67 52.62
N ARG A 10 13.54 16.28 53.82
CA ARG A 10 12.47 16.10 54.84
C ARG A 10 11.14 16.72 54.38
N GLU A 11 11.17 17.87 53.69
CA GLU A 11 10.02 18.55 53.15
C GLU A 11 9.41 17.75 51.98
N ILE A 12 10.26 17.26 51.05
CA ILE A 12 9.87 16.36 49.97
C ILE A 12 9.26 15.07 50.53
N SER A 13 9.81 14.53 51.63
CA SER A 13 9.29 13.31 52.27
C SER A 13 7.91 13.50 52.91
N LYS A 14 7.59 14.70 53.38
CA LYS A 14 6.27 15.03 53.95
C LYS A 14 5.20 15.24 52.87
N THR A 15 5.62 15.70 51.67
CA THR A 15 4.72 16.02 50.56
C THR A 15 4.91 15.09 49.35
N LYS A 16 5.29 13.84 49.60
CA LYS A 16 5.61 12.84 48.55
C LYS A 16 4.57 12.76 47.43
N SER A 17 3.29 12.75 47.80
CA SER A 17 2.20 12.66 46.80
C SER A 17 2.17 13.83 45.84
N LYS A 18 2.34 15.06 46.31
CA LYS A 18 2.38 16.26 45.45
C LYS A 18 3.62 16.25 44.54
N PHE A 19 4.77 15.88 45.10
CA PHE A 19 6.03 15.80 44.34
C PHE A 19 5.94 14.74 43.22
N VAL A 20 5.42 13.54 43.55
CA VAL A 20 5.22 12.47 42.55
C VAL A 20 4.24 12.89 41.48
N SER A 21 3.13 13.55 41.83
CA SER A 21 2.17 14.06 40.84
C SER A 21 2.79 15.04 39.85
N ILE A 22 3.58 15.99 40.36
CA ILE A 22 4.25 16.97 39.50
C ILE A 22 5.27 16.28 38.57
N MET A 23 6.04 15.31 39.14
CA MET A 23 7.01 14.55 38.38
C MET A 23 6.36 13.72 37.27
N ILE A 24 5.20 13.08 37.55
CA ILE A 24 4.45 12.33 36.53
C ILE A 24 3.95 13.25 35.41
N ILE A 25 3.43 14.44 35.74
CA ILE A 25 2.94 15.39 34.73
C ILE A 25 4.10 15.87 33.86
N MET A 26 5.25 16.20 34.45
CA MET A 26 6.44 16.61 33.71
C MET A 26 6.95 15.47 32.79
N PHE A 27 7.01 14.26 33.34
CA PHE A 27 7.43 13.08 32.57
C PHE A 27 6.48 12.80 31.42
N LEU A 28 5.16 12.89 31.64
CA LEU A 28 4.14 12.71 30.60
C LEU A 28 4.30 13.75 29.49
N GLY A 29 4.52 15.01 29.84
CA GLY A 29 4.73 16.08 28.86
C GLY A 29 5.96 15.83 27.99
N VAL A 30 7.08 15.47 28.59
CA VAL A 30 8.32 15.13 27.85
C VAL A 30 8.12 13.88 26.99
N PHE A 31 7.47 12.86 27.52
CA PHE A 31 7.19 11.62 26.79
C PHE A 31 6.34 11.85 25.54
N VAL A 32 5.24 12.62 25.69
CA VAL A 32 4.37 12.96 24.57
C VAL A 32 5.14 13.79 23.52
N PHE A 33 5.92 14.77 23.97
CA PHE A 33 6.71 15.60 23.06
C PHE A 33 7.74 14.79 22.26
N ILE A 34 8.48 13.91 22.91
CA ILE A 34 9.45 13.04 22.24
C ILE A 34 8.73 12.08 21.29
N GLY A 35 7.64 11.46 21.73
CA GLY A 35 6.84 10.54 20.92
C GLY A 35 6.36 11.19 19.62
N LEU A 36 5.79 12.40 19.71
CA LEU A 36 5.35 13.14 18.52
C LEU A 36 6.51 13.53 17.60
N LYS A 37 7.64 13.96 18.19
CA LYS A 37 8.81 14.35 17.40
C LYS A 37 9.42 13.18 16.63
N GLU A 38 9.46 11.99 17.19
CA GLU A 38 10.04 10.81 16.55
C GLU A 38 9.09 10.12 15.55
N THR A 39 7.78 10.33 15.68
CA THR A 39 6.78 9.70 14.80
C THR A 39 6.93 10.14 13.35
N THR A 40 7.10 11.43 13.08
CA THR A 40 7.19 11.96 11.71
C THR A 40 8.39 11.41 10.93
N PRO A 41 9.63 11.46 11.44
CA PRO A 41 10.78 10.88 10.73
C PRO A 41 10.64 9.37 10.56
N ALA A 42 10.10 8.65 11.52
CA ALA A 42 9.87 7.21 11.41
C ALA A 42 8.89 6.87 10.29
N MET A 43 7.79 7.62 10.17
CA MET A 43 6.82 7.45 9.07
C MET A 43 7.44 7.76 7.71
N VAL A 44 8.16 8.88 7.57
CA VAL A 44 8.83 9.26 6.32
C VAL A 44 9.87 8.21 5.91
N ASN A 45 10.68 7.73 6.84
CA ASN A 45 11.66 6.70 6.55
C ASN A 45 11.01 5.38 6.11
N THR A 46 9.91 4.99 6.78
CA THR A 46 9.17 3.77 6.40
C THR A 46 8.55 3.93 5.02
N TYR A 47 7.96 5.09 4.73
CA TYR A 47 7.39 5.40 3.43
C TYR A 47 8.44 5.34 2.32
N ASN A 48 9.55 6.06 2.46
CA ASN A 48 10.62 6.07 1.47
C ASN A 48 11.20 4.67 1.26
N LYS A 49 11.39 3.90 2.33
CA LYS A 49 11.84 2.51 2.22
C LYS A 49 10.86 1.64 1.46
N THR A 50 9.56 1.85 1.63
CA THR A 50 8.53 1.12 0.87
C THR A 50 8.55 1.50 -0.60
N LEU A 51 8.69 2.79 -0.93
CA LEU A 51 8.83 3.27 -2.31
C LEU A 51 10.03 2.61 -3.01
N GLU A 52 11.19 2.60 -2.36
CA GLU A 52 12.41 1.99 -2.88
C GLU A 52 12.26 0.47 -3.05
N GLN A 53 11.71 -0.23 -2.06
CA GLN A 53 11.57 -1.69 -2.09
C GLN A 53 10.65 -2.19 -3.21
N HIS A 54 9.65 -1.40 -3.56
CA HIS A 54 8.67 -1.74 -4.59
C HIS A 54 8.91 -1.02 -5.92
N ASN A 55 9.99 -0.25 -6.03
CA ASN A 55 10.28 0.52 -7.25
C ASN A 55 9.06 1.36 -7.68
N ILE A 56 8.44 2.06 -6.72
CA ILE A 56 7.25 2.86 -7.04
C ILE A 56 7.62 3.95 -8.04
N TYR A 57 6.80 4.13 -9.05
CA TYR A 57 6.98 5.14 -10.08
C TYR A 57 6.83 6.56 -9.54
N ASP A 58 7.61 7.50 -10.08
CA ASP A 58 7.50 8.92 -9.74
C ASP A 58 6.31 9.58 -10.46
N LEU A 59 5.97 9.10 -11.64
CA LEU A 59 4.90 9.65 -12.46
C LEU A 59 4.09 8.54 -13.14
N ARG A 60 2.77 8.67 -13.07
CA ARG A 60 1.82 7.84 -13.81
C ARG A 60 1.04 8.69 -14.79
N VAL A 61 1.11 8.35 -16.05
CA VAL A 61 0.32 8.98 -17.13
C VAL A 61 -0.84 8.07 -17.49
N THR A 62 -2.06 8.59 -17.44
CA THR A 62 -3.28 7.84 -17.77
C THR A 62 -4.06 8.58 -18.84
N ASN A 63 -4.68 7.84 -19.75
CA ASN A 63 -5.57 8.38 -20.77
C ASN A 63 -6.78 7.44 -20.90
N ASP A 64 -7.98 7.97 -20.77
CA ASP A 64 -9.23 7.20 -20.84
C ASP A 64 -9.47 6.60 -22.25
N PHE A 65 -8.91 7.22 -23.30
CA PHE A 65 -8.97 6.72 -24.67
C PHE A 65 -7.85 5.74 -25.00
N GLY A 66 -6.98 5.45 -24.04
CA GLY A 66 -5.77 4.66 -24.22
C GLY A 66 -4.60 5.48 -24.72
N ILE A 67 -3.41 4.92 -24.59
CA ILE A 67 -2.14 5.47 -25.06
C ILE A 67 -1.70 4.62 -26.26
N ASN A 68 -1.43 5.25 -27.38
CA ASN A 68 -0.98 4.55 -28.60
C ASN A 68 0.56 4.41 -28.62
N ASP A 69 1.06 3.59 -29.55
CA ASP A 69 2.51 3.35 -29.66
C ASP A 69 3.30 4.63 -29.99
N GLY A 70 2.70 5.55 -30.75
CA GLY A 70 3.31 6.85 -31.05
C GLY A 70 3.49 7.71 -29.82
N ASP A 71 2.48 7.76 -28.92
CA ASP A 71 2.56 8.47 -27.65
C ASP A 71 3.66 7.87 -26.77
N ILE A 72 3.77 6.54 -26.75
CA ILE A 72 4.79 5.82 -25.97
C ILE A 72 6.19 6.18 -26.48
N ASP A 73 6.36 6.24 -27.81
CA ASP A 73 7.64 6.60 -28.42
C ASP A 73 8.02 8.06 -28.17
N GLU A 74 7.05 8.97 -28.12
CA GLU A 74 7.30 10.37 -27.73
C GLU A 74 7.72 10.47 -26.24
N ILE A 75 7.05 9.74 -25.36
CA ILE A 75 7.42 9.70 -23.93
C ILE A 75 8.84 9.17 -23.77
N ARG A 76 9.23 8.12 -24.49
CA ARG A 76 10.58 7.55 -24.43
C ARG A 76 11.69 8.50 -24.87
N LYS A 77 11.38 9.50 -25.69
CA LYS A 77 12.34 10.52 -26.14
C LYS A 77 12.58 11.62 -25.11
N LEU A 78 11.76 11.71 -24.07
CA LEU A 78 11.94 12.71 -23.02
C LEU A 78 13.23 12.44 -22.25
N GLU A 79 13.99 13.50 -22.01
CA GLU A 79 15.17 13.43 -21.15
C GLU A 79 14.76 13.12 -19.70
N ASN A 80 15.60 12.38 -18.99
CA ASN A 80 15.41 11.99 -17.59
C ASN A 80 14.33 10.93 -17.31
N ILE A 81 13.94 10.11 -18.27
CA ILE A 81 13.18 8.89 -18.03
C ILE A 81 14.15 7.73 -17.89
N ASP A 82 14.25 7.17 -16.68
CA ASP A 82 15.08 6.01 -16.40
C ASP A 82 14.35 4.72 -16.79
N LYS A 83 13.08 4.61 -16.40
CA LYS A 83 12.25 3.43 -16.67
C LYS A 83 10.86 3.83 -17.12
N LEU A 84 10.34 3.09 -18.08
CA LEU A 84 8.98 3.22 -18.57
C LEU A 84 8.33 1.85 -18.64
N GLU A 85 7.24 1.67 -17.92
CA GLU A 85 6.44 0.45 -17.98
C GLU A 85 5.02 0.74 -18.44
N ILE A 86 4.51 -0.11 -19.34
CA ILE A 86 3.16 0.00 -19.88
C ILE A 86 2.22 -0.82 -19.00
N TYR A 87 1.20 -0.17 -18.51
CA TYR A 87 0.24 -0.73 -17.57
C TYR A 87 -1.18 -0.62 -18.15
N ASN A 88 -1.91 -1.71 -18.13
CA ASN A 88 -3.31 -1.74 -18.53
C ASN A 88 -4.16 -2.14 -17.34
N LYS A 89 -5.18 -1.34 -17.04
CA LYS A 89 -6.18 -1.61 -16.01
C LYS A 89 -7.57 -1.48 -16.64
N LYS A 90 -8.43 -2.45 -16.38
CA LYS A 90 -9.80 -2.42 -16.88
C LYS A 90 -10.74 -3.13 -15.93
N ASN A 91 -11.95 -2.59 -15.80
CA ASN A 91 -13.02 -3.17 -15.02
C ASN A 91 -13.78 -4.20 -15.84
N TYR A 92 -14.01 -5.39 -15.27
CA TYR A 92 -14.76 -6.47 -15.88
C TYR A 92 -15.87 -6.94 -14.96
N LYS A 93 -17.02 -7.27 -15.53
CA LYS A 93 -18.12 -7.90 -14.81
C LYS A 93 -17.81 -9.38 -14.55
N LEU A 94 -18.12 -9.83 -13.37
CA LEU A 94 -18.06 -11.25 -13.03
C LEU A 94 -19.26 -12.00 -13.61
N GLU A 95 -19.00 -13.20 -14.11
CA GLU A 95 -20.06 -14.09 -14.56
C GLU A 95 -20.98 -14.46 -13.38
N ASN A 96 -22.29 -14.45 -13.61
CA ASN A 96 -23.32 -14.75 -12.59
C ASN A 96 -23.31 -13.84 -11.34
N SER A 97 -22.79 -12.62 -11.47
CA SER A 97 -22.74 -11.63 -10.40
C SER A 97 -23.07 -10.23 -10.92
N THR A 98 -23.60 -9.38 -10.04
CA THR A 98 -23.75 -7.95 -10.31
C THR A 98 -22.43 -7.19 -10.04
N ASN A 99 -21.46 -7.85 -9.43
CA ASN A 99 -20.17 -7.25 -9.06
C ASN A 99 -19.24 -7.21 -10.26
N SER A 100 -18.34 -6.25 -10.22
CA SER A 100 -17.22 -6.13 -11.16
C SER A 100 -15.90 -6.15 -10.40
N ILE A 101 -14.83 -6.50 -11.11
CA ILE A 101 -13.47 -6.47 -10.59
C ILE A 101 -12.55 -5.74 -11.56
N ASP A 102 -11.56 -5.08 -11.02
CA ASP A 102 -10.48 -4.49 -11.80
C ASP A 102 -9.43 -5.57 -12.09
N ILE A 103 -9.12 -5.73 -13.36
CA ILE A 103 -8.02 -6.57 -13.82
C ILE A 103 -6.94 -5.68 -14.38
N GLU A 104 -5.74 -5.95 -13.95
CA GLU A 104 -4.58 -5.15 -14.32
C GLU A 104 -3.41 -6.03 -14.77
N THR A 105 -2.56 -5.44 -15.60
CA THR A 105 -1.32 -6.09 -16.01
C THR A 105 -0.41 -6.22 -14.80
N LEU A 106 0.17 -7.40 -14.59
CA LEU A 106 1.16 -7.60 -13.53
C LEU A 106 2.43 -6.81 -13.87
N PRO A 107 2.80 -5.81 -13.06
CA PRO A 107 4.02 -5.05 -13.30
C PRO A 107 5.25 -5.91 -13.08
N LYS A 108 6.31 -5.67 -13.88
CA LYS A 108 7.56 -6.44 -13.84
C LYS A 108 8.69 -5.69 -13.14
N GLU A 109 8.75 -4.38 -13.35
CA GLU A 109 9.86 -3.55 -12.88
C GLU A 109 9.43 -2.43 -11.95
N LEU A 110 8.31 -1.76 -12.27
CA LEU A 110 7.78 -0.65 -11.47
C LEU A 110 6.58 -1.09 -10.67
N ALA A 111 6.44 -0.59 -9.45
CA ALA A 111 5.32 -0.89 -8.55
C ALA A 111 4.99 -2.38 -8.43
N THR A 112 6.02 -3.22 -8.32
CA THR A 112 5.86 -4.67 -8.24
C THR A 112 5.10 -5.08 -6.98
N PRO A 113 4.01 -5.85 -7.09
CA PRO A 113 3.24 -6.26 -5.93
C PRO A 113 4.00 -7.26 -5.08
N LYS A 114 3.80 -7.17 -3.77
CA LYS A 114 4.38 -8.12 -2.82
C LYS A 114 3.57 -9.41 -2.80
N LEU A 115 4.21 -10.54 -3.12
CA LEU A 115 3.59 -11.85 -2.97
C LEU A 115 3.41 -12.18 -1.48
N ILE A 116 2.17 -12.45 -1.08
CA ILE A 116 1.82 -12.84 0.30
C ILE A 116 1.75 -14.37 0.43
N LYS A 117 1.11 -15.03 -0.54
CA LYS A 117 0.93 -16.50 -0.51
C LYS A 117 0.73 -17.05 -1.92
N GLY A 118 1.15 -18.28 -2.16
CA GLY A 118 1.04 -18.92 -3.47
C GLY A 118 2.18 -18.54 -4.40
N LYS A 119 1.87 -18.23 -5.64
CA LYS A 119 2.84 -17.82 -6.67
C LYS A 119 2.29 -16.66 -7.51
N LEU A 120 3.18 -15.93 -8.18
CA LEU A 120 2.77 -14.96 -9.20
C LEU A 120 2.31 -15.70 -10.47
N PRO A 121 1.34 -15.12 -11.22
CA PRO A 121 0.91 -15.66 -12.51
C PRO A 121 2.08 -15.79 -13.48
N THR A 122 2.20 -16.95 -14.10
CA THR A 122 3.20 -17.23 -15.14
C THR A 122 2.57 -17.49 -16.49
N ASN A 123 1.28 -17.83 -16.50
CA ASN A 123 0.51 -18.16 -17.69
C ASN A 123 -0.65 -17.19 -17.88
N ASN A 124 -1.12 -17.08 -19.12
CA ASN A 124 -2.23 -16.18 -19.48
C ASN A 124 -3.59 -16.52 -18.82
N ASN A 125 -3.73 -17.70 -18.24
CA ASN A 125 -4.95 -18.17 -17.57
C ASN A 125 -4.81 -18.15 -16.04
N GLU A 126 -3.73 -17.58 -15.52
CA GLU A 126 -3.50 -17.44 -14.09
C GLU A 126 -3.71 -15.99 -13.66
N ILE A 127 -4.22 -15.80 -12.44
CA ILE A 127 -4.39 -14.49 -11.82
C ILE A 127 -3.92 -14.53 -10.37
N ALA A 128 -3.29 -13.47 -9.91
CA ALA A 128 -3.09 -13.21 -8.50
C ALA A 128 -4.15 -12.22 -8.02
N VAL A 129 -4.68 -12.46 -6.84
CA VAL A 129 -5.77 -11.66 -6.25
C VAL A 129 -5.19 -10.86 -5.10
N VAL A 130 -5.67 -9.64 -4.90
CA VAL A 130 -5.27 -8.82 -3.74
C VAL A 130 -5.67 -9.51 -2.43
N ASP A 131 -4.85 -9.39 -1.42
CA ASP A 131 -5.01 -10.05 -0.12
C ASP A 131 -6.36 -9.74 0.56
N SER A 132 -6.92 -8.56 0.35
CA SER A 132 -8.26 -8.19 0.84
C SER A 132 -9.37 -9.10 0.33
N LEU A 133 -9.19 -9.74 -0.82
CA LEU A 133 -10.16 -10.66 -1.44
C LEU A 133 -9.90 -12.15 -1.10
N GLU A 134 -8.94 -12.48 -0.23
CA GLU A 134 -8.64 -13.86 0.18
C GLU A 134 -9.87 -14.61 0.75
N LYS A 135 -10.79 -13.88 1.37
CA LYS A 135 -12.03 -14.46 1.91
C LYS A 135 -13.04 -14.87 0.84
N ILE A 136 -12.98 -14.24 -0.33
CA ILE A 136 -13.92 -14.43 -1.44
C ILE A 136 -13.37 -15.45 -2.44
N TYR A 137 -12.09 -15.33 -2.80
CA TYR A 137 -11.42 -16.18 -3.79
C TYR A 137 -10.28 -16.95 -3.13
N LYS A 138 -10.32 -18.28 -3.21
CA LYS A 138 -9.26 -19.14 -2.70
C LYS A 138 -8.27 -19.53 -3.79
N ILE A 139 -7.04 -19.80 -3.43
CA ILE A 139 -6.06 -20.34 -4.37
C ILE A 139 -6.58 -21.67 -4.92
N GLY A 140 -6.66 -21.76 -6.25
CA GLY A 140 -7.24 -22.87 -6.98
C GLY A 140 -8.62 -22.59 -7.56
N ASP A 141 -9.34 -21.58 -7.05
CA ASP A 141 -10.62 -21.17 -7.60
C ASP A 141 -10.47 -20.61 -9.02
N THR A 142 -11.57 -20.64 -9.75
CA THR A 142 -11.65 -20.05 -11.09
C THR A 142 -12.53 -18.81 -11.05
N VAL A 143 -12.00 -17.70 -11.57
CA VAL A 143 -12.70 -16.44 -11.74
C VAL A 143 -13.12 -16.35 -13.20
N ASN A 144 -14.44 -16.30 -13.46
CA ASN A 144 -15.00 -16.16 -14.79
C ASN A 144 -15.50 -14.72 -14.99
N LEU A 145 -15.13 -14.14 -16.11
CA LEU A 145 -15.52 -12.80 -16.52
C LEU A 145 -16.53 -12.87 -17.65
N VAL A 146 -17.36 -11.85 -17.75
CA VAL A 146 -18.29 -11.71 -18.88
C VAL A 146 -17.49 -11.24 -20.10
N ASP A 147 -17.61 -12.00 -21.21
CA ASP A 147 -17.12 -11.57 -22.52
C ASP A 147 -18.08 -10.53 -23.12
N ASP A 148 -17.75 -9.27 -23.01
CA ASP A 148 -18.49 -8.22 -23.71
C ASP A 148 -18.00 -8.15 -25.16
N LYS A 149 -18.77 -8.75 -26.06
CA LYS A 149 -18.47 -8.82 -27.49
C LYS A 149 -18.43 -7.46 -28.18
N SER A 150 -18.91 -6.39 -27.54
CA SER A 150 -18.89 -5.02 -28.07
C SER A 150 -17.55 -4.33 -27.92
N GLU A 151 -16.62 -4.90 -27.18
CA GLU A 151 -15.31 -4.29 -26.89
C GLU A 151 -14.26 -4.63 -27.95
N GLU A 152 -13.55 -3.60 -28.43
CA GLU A 152 -12.48 -3.75 -29.43
C GLU A 152 -11.25 -4.48 -28.88
N LYS A 153 -10.90 -4.25 -27.60
CA LYS A 153 -9.75 -4.90 -26.93
C LYS A 153 -10.21 -6.05 -26.06
N LYS A 154 -10.06 -7.26 -26.57
CA LYS A 154 -10.40 -8.50 -25.87
C LYS A 154 -9.27 -8.97 -24.96
N LEU A 155 -9.63 -9.55 -23.83
CA LEU A 155 -8.70 -10.35 -23.02
C LEU A 155 -8.28 -11.61 -23.78
N ARG A 156 -7.11 -12.13 -23.44
CA ARG A 156 -6.66 -13.43 -23.97
C ARG A 156 -7.43 -14.60 -23.41
N SER A 157 -7.99 -14.44 -22.21
CA SER A 157 -8.86 -15.40 -21.54
C SER A 157 -9.92 -14.65 -20.75
N TYR A 158 -11.07 -15.26 -20.55
CA TYR A 158 -12.16 -14.80 -19.69
C TYR A 158 -12.33 -15.71 -18.47
N SER A 159 -11.48 -16.72 -18.34
CA SER A 159 -11.48 -17.64 -17.21
C SER A 159 -10.06 -17.74 -16.66
N TYR A 160 -9.90 -17.38 -15.40
CA TYR A 160 -8.60 -17.29 -14.74
C TYR A 160 -8.56 -18.14 -13.48
N LYS A 161 -7.49 -18.90 -13.31
CA LYS A 161 -7.22 -19.63 -12.07
C LYS A 161 -6.48 -18.76 -11.07
N VAL A 162 -6.98 -18.66 -9.86
CA VAL A 162 -6.31 -17.97 -8.75
C VAL A 162 -5.11 -18.78 -8.30
N VAL A 163 -3.91 -18.18 -8.38
CA VAL A 163 -2.65 -18.88 -8.07
C VAL A 163 -1.91 -18.28 -6.88
N GLY A 164 -2.30 -17.09 -6.44
CA GLY A 164 -1.66 -16.46 -5.30
C GLY A 164 -2.39 -15.19 -4.84
N TYR A 165 -1.95 -14.71 -3.68
CA TYR A 165 -2.38 -13.45 -3.12
C TYR A 165 -1.23 -12.47 -3.11
N VAL A 166 -1.54 -11.23 -3.50
CA VAL A 166 -0.59 -10.14 -3.59
C VAL A 166 -1.08 -8.93 -2.81
N HIS A 167 -0.15 -8.17 -2.30
CA HIS A 167 -0.41 -6.83 -1.79
C HIS A 167 0.05 -5.84 -2.86
N GLY A 168 -0.86 -5.00 -3.37
CA GLY A 168 -0.55 -4.02 -4.40
C GLY A 168 0.45 -2.98 -3.88
N ALA A 169 1.47 -2.69 -4.64
CA ALA A 169 2.49 -1.74 -4.23
C ALA A 169 2.00 -0.29 -4.22
N ASP A 170 1.04 0.03 -5.08
CA ASP A 170 0.42 1.36 -5.25
C ASP A 170 -0.93 1.49 -4.52
N HIS A 171 -1.45 0.42 -3.95
CA HIS A 171 -2.63 0.47 -3.10
C HIS A 171 -2.27 0.84 -1.67
N ILE A 172 -1.85 2.09 -1.45
CA ILE A 172 -1.91 2.72 -0.14
C ILE A 172 -3.36 3.20 0.06
N GLU A 173 -4.32 2.31 -0.05
CA GLU A 173 -5.67 2.59 0.38
C GLU A 173 -5.71 2.50 1.89
N VAL A 174 -5.89 3.66 2.52
CA VAL A 174 -6.53 3.71 3.83
C VAL A 174 -7.93 3.16 3.61
N SER A 175 -8.13 1.89 3.94
CA SER A 175 -9.45 1.25 3.91
C SER A 175 -10.39 2.04 4.81
N ASN A 176 -11.11 2.98 4.24
CA ASN A 176 -12.31 3.52 4.87
C ASN A 176 -13.39 2.44 4.74
N ASN A 177 -13.29 1.41 5.59
CA ASN A 177 -14.41 0.58 5.93
C ASN A 177 -15.43 1.45 6.68
N ASN A 178 -16.28 2.14 5.94
CA ASN A 178 -17.54 2.61 6.46
C ASN A 178 -18.57 1.52 6.19
N PRO A 179 -19.31 1.06 7.23
CA PRO A 179 -20.32 0.00 7.13
C PRO A 179 -21.52 0.40 6.26
#